data_d1fa02b2184e8be69367bf4057d1d864
#
_entry.id   d1fa02b2184e8be69367bf4057d1d864
#
_cell.length_a   1.000
_cell.length_b   1.000
_cell.length_c   1.000
_cell.angle_alpha   90.00
_cell.angle_beta   90.00
_cell.angle_gamma   90.00
#
_symmetry.space_group_name_H-M   'P 1'
#
loop_
_entity.id
_entity.type
_entity.pdbx_description
1 polymer ?
#
loop_
_entity_poly.entity_id
_entity_poly.type
_entity_poly.pdbx_seq_one_letter_code
_entity_poly.pdbx_strand_id
1 'polypeptide(L)'
;MVTAVITGASSGLGKEYINAIIAEYPTVDVFWLVARRKELLKEIADEHPDKTIAAISLDLSQEESLEIFEKLLKENEPEIKVLVNNAGFGKCGDFFTSNRASQMGMVDVNCRALTAITRLCLPYMLDDSLVINVASIAAFAPTPRMSVYSATKAYVLALSKALHDELRPRGIKVLAVCPGPMDTDFWNVAGVPEGKSRLIDKLPREDPREVAEKSLRAAKRGKM
;
A
#
# COMPACT_ATOMS: atom_id res chain seq x y z
N MET A 1 1.31 16.56 -15.42
CA MET A 1 0.83 17.01 -14.07
C MET A 1 1.36 16.04 -13.02
N VAL A 2 1.90 16.61 -11.94
CA VAL A 2 2.54 15.82 -10.88
C VAL A 2 1.51 14.95 -10.16
N THR A 3 1.77 13.66 -10.14
CA THR A 3 0.78 12.63 -9.74
C THR A 3 1.25 11.83 -8.53
N ALA A 4 0.33 11.51 -7.64
CA ALA A 4 0.49 10.46 -6.64
C ALA A 4 -0.40 9.26 -6.99
N VAL A 5 0.15 8.06 -6.88
CA VAL A 5 -0.56 6.79 -7.07
C VAL A 5 -0.67 6.09 -5.73
N ILE A 6 -1.88 5.75 -5.30
CA ILE A 6 -2.11 5.09 -4.00
C ILE A 6 -3.00 3.86 -4.22
N THR A 7 -2.47 2.68 -3.91
CA THR A 7 -3.24 1.44 -3.93
C THR A 7 -3.87 1.15 -2.56
N GLY A 8 -5.06 0.54 -2.54
CA GLY A 8 -5.80 0.33 -1.30
C GLY A 8 -6.28 1.63 -0.65
N ALA A 9 -6.56 2.64 -1.47
CA ALA A 9 -6.85 4.02 -1.05
C ALA A 9 -8.21 4.21 -0.38
N SER A 10 -9.13 3.23 -0.45
CA SER A 10 -10.53 3.41 -0.05
C SER A 10 -10.78 3.44 1.46
N SER A 11 -9.79 3.14 2.30
CA SER A 11 -9.96 3.13 3.77
C SER A 11 -8.62 3.04 4.51
N GLY A 12 -8.66 3.22 5.82
CA GLY A 12 -7.54 3.02 6.72
C GLY A 12 -6.29 3.82 6.32
N LEU A 13 -5.13 3.18 6.41
CA LEU A 13 -3.84 3.83 6.14
C LEU A 13 -3.76 4.42 4.71
N GLY A 14 -4.40 3.78 3.72
CA GLY A 14 -4.41 4.28 2.34
C GLY A 14 -5.12 5.63 2.19
N LYS A 15 -6.23 5.83 2.91
CA LYS A 15 -6.93 7.13 2.97
C LYS A 15 -6.07 8.19 3.67
N GLU A 16 -5.39 7.83 4.75
CA GLU A 16 -4.53 8.77 5.49
C GLU A 16 -3.32 9.22 4.68
N TYR A 17 -2.80 8.38 3.78
CA TYR A 17 -1.73 8.81 2.85
C TYR A 17 -2.18 9.92 1.90
N ILE A 18 -3.46 10.00 1.52
CA ILE A 18 -3.96 11.08 0.66
C ILE A 18 -3.78 12.42 1.39
N ASN A 19 -4.29 12.52 2.61
CA ASN A 19 -4.20 13.72 3.45
C ASN A 19 -2.73 14.11 3.71
N ALA A 20 -1.91 13.12 4.05
CA ALA A 20 -0.50 13.34 4.35
C ALA A 20 0.30 13.80 3.11
N ILE A 21 -0.01 13.28 1.90
CA ILE A 21 0.64 13.71 0.65
C ILE A 21 0.19 15.12 0.28
N ILE A 22 -1.09 15.47 0.41
CA ILE A 22 -1.59 16.83 0.17
C ILE A 22 -0.82 17.84 1.04
N ALA A 23 -0.61 17.52 2.31
CA ALA A 23 0.10 18.41 3.24
C ALA A 23 1.62 18.51 2.95
N GLU A 24 2.27 17.38 2.63
CA GLU A 24 3.72 17.28 2.54
C GLU A 24 4.28 17.52 1.12
N TYR A 25 3.45 17.35 0.07
CA TYR A 25 3.81 17.49 -1.34
C TYR A 25 2.80 18.39 -2.05
N PRO A 26 2.79 19.71 -1.79
CA PRO A 26 1.79 20.64 -2.35
C PRO A 26 1.84 20.73 -3.88
N THR A 27 2.92 20.28 -4.51
CA THR A 27 3.07 20.21 -5.96
C THR A 27 2.36 19.02 -6.60
N VAL A 28 1.82 18.10 -5.80
CA VAL A 28 1.00 16.98 -6.30
C VAL A 28 -0.43 17.48 -6.49
N ASP A 29 -0.87 17.52 -7.74
CA ASP A 29 -2.20 18.00 -8.14
C ASP A 29 -3.15 16.87 -8.48
N VAL A 30 -2.60 15.72 -8.93
CA VAL A 30 -3.37 14.57 -9.40
C VAL A 30 -3.16 13.38 -8.49
N PHE A 31 -4.26 12.72 -8.11
CA PHE A 31 -4.23 11.50 -7.30
C PHE A 31 -4.91 10.35 -8.06
N TRP A 32 -4.18 9.28 -8.32
CA TRP A 32 -4.73 8.03 -8.81
C TRP A 32 -5.00 7.11 -7.62
N LEU A 33 -6.26 7.01 -7.25
CA LEU A 33 -6.70 6.20 -6.13
C LEU A 33 -7.20 4.84 -6.63
N VAL A 34 -6.46 3.79 -6.33
CA VAL A 34 -6.74 2.44 -6.83
C VAL A 34 -7.30 1.58 -5.69
N ALA A 35 -8.55 1.12 -5.81
CA ALA A 35 -9.18 0.16 -4.90
C ALA A 35 -10.41 -0.48 -5.54
N ARG A 36 -10.98 -1.52 -4.91
CA ARG A 36 -12.18 -2.22 -5.43
C ARG A 36 -13.47 -1.44 -5.25
N ARG A 37 -13.59 -0.68 -4.15
CA ARG A 37 -14.82 0.02 -3.73
C ARG A 37 -14.89 1.39 -4.39
N LYS A 38 -15.53 1.46 -5.56
CA LYS A 38 -15.61 2.68 -6.39
C LYS A 38 -16.30 3.83 -5.66
N GLU A 39 -17.36 3.52 -4.93
CA GLU A 39 -18.18 4.50 -4.21
C GLU A 39 -17.34 5.24 -3.17
N LEU A 40 -16.57 4.51 -2.36
CA LEU A 40 -15.68 5.12 -1.36
C LEU A 40 -14.56 5.97 -1.98
N LEU A 41 -14.07 5.60 -3.17
CA LEU A 41 -13.10 6.43 -3.88
C LEU A 41 -13.71 7.74 -4.38
N LYS A 42 -15.00 7.73 -4.77
CA LYS A 42 -15.71 8.95 -5.15
C LYS A 42 -15.98 9.85 -3.93
N GLU A 43 -16.41 9.27 -2.81
CA GLU A 43 -16.58 10.02 -1.56
C GLU A 43 -15.29 10.75 -1.16
N ILE A 44 -14.14 10.06 -1.28
CA ILE A 44 -12.83 10.69 -1.03
C ILE A 44 -12.54 11.80 -2.05
N ALA A 45 -12.92 11.63 -3.31
CA ALA A 45 -12.74 12.68 -4.31
C ALA A 45 -13.60 13.94 -3.97
N ASP A 46 -14.81 13.74 -3.49
CA ASP A 46 -15.71 14.82 -3.05
C ASP A 46 -15.18 15.55 -1.79
N GLU A 47 -14.42 14.86 -0.94
CA GLU A 47 -13.75 15.46 0.23
C GLU A 47 -12.59 16.41 -0.18
N HIS A 48 -12.05 16.31 -1.40
CA HIS A 48 -10.89 17.06 -1.88
C HIS A 48 -11.16 17.76 -3.23
N PRO A 49 -12.09 18.72 -3.28
CA PRO A 49 -12.52 19.36 -4.53
C PRO A 49 -11.44 20.23 -5.18
N ASP A 50 -10.38 20.56 -4.45
CA ASP A 50 -9.21 21.31 -4.92
C ASP A 50 -8.15 20.42 -5.63
N LYS A 51 -8.34 19.09 -5.62
CA LYS A 51 -7.44 18.12 -6.24
C LYS A 51 -8.12 17.37 -7.39
N THR A 52 -7.33 17.00 -8.37
CA THR A 52 -7.81 16.10 -9.44
C THR A 52 -7.67 14.65 -8.98
N ILE A 53 -8.78 13.99 -8.69
CA ILE A 53 -8.77 12.60 -8.22
C ILE A 53 -9.35 11.67 -9.27
N ALA A 54 -8.53 10.74 -9.75
CA ALA A 54 -8.93 9.62 -10.59
C ALA A 54 -9.28 8.41 -9.70
N ALA A 55 -10.58 8.14 -9.56
CA ALA A 55 -11.10 6.98 -8.82
C ALA A 55 -11.03 5.72 -9.71
N ILE A 56 -9.97 4.93 -9.57
CA ILE A 56 -9.68 3.76 -10.40
C ILE A 56 -10.13 2.49 -9.67
N SER A 57 -11.27 1.92 -10.10
CA SER A 57 -11.85 0.74 -9.48
C SER A 57 -11.26 -0.53 -10.09
N LEU A 58 -10.32 -1.17 -9.39
CA LEU A 58 -9.63 -2.38 -9.84
C LEU A 58 -9.49 -3.40 -8.69
N ASP A 59 -9.66 -4.67 -9.01
CA ASP A 59 -9.26 -5.77 -8.13
C ASP A 59 -7.84 -6.22 -8.49
N LEU A 60 -6.87 -5.76 -7.74
CA LEU A 60 -5.46 -6.05 -7.97
C LEU A 60 -5.06 -7.53 -7.79
N SER A 61 -5.99 -8.40 -7.38
CA SER A 61 -5.78 -9.84 -7.40
C SER A 61 -5.94 -10.45 -8.79
N GLN A 62 -6.47 -9.71 -9.76
CA GLN A 62 -6.74 -10.16 -11.13
C GLN A 62 -5.69 -9.60 -12.10
N GLU A 63 -5.23 -10.43 -13.05
CA GLU A 63 -4.25 -10.02 -14.07
C GLU A 63 -4.82 -8.93 -14.98
N GLU A 64 -6.07 -9.08 -15.39
CA GLU A 64 -6.78 -8.12 -16.25
C GLU A 64 -6.79 -6.71 -15.63
N SER A 65 -6.84 -6.61 -14.30
CA SER A 65 -6.75 -5.33 -13.60
C SER A 65 -5.37 -4.68 -13.73
N LEU A 66 -4.31 -5.47 -13.79
CA LEU A 66 -2.95 -4.98 -14.01
C LEU A 66 -2.77 -4.52 -15.46
N GLU A 67 -3.35 -5.23 -16.42
CA GLU A 67 -3.36 -4.83 -17.84
C GLU A 67 -4.12 -3.51 -18.05
N ILE A 68 -5.29 -3.36 -17.40
CA ILE A 68 -6.05 -2.10 -17.43
C ILE A 68 -5.22 -0.96 -16.81
N PHE A 69 -4.54 -1.20 -15.70
CA PHE A 69 -3.70 -0.19 -15.05
C PHE A 69 -2.51 0.20 -15.95
N GLU A 70 -1.87 -0.76 -16.60
CA GLU A 70 -0.80 -0.51 -17.57
C GLU A 70 -1.28 0.34 -18.76
N LYS A 71 -2.48 0.04 -19.28
CA LYS A 71 -3.10 0.83 -20.36
C LYS A 71 -3.35 2.27 -19.92
N LEU A 72 -3.89 2.46 -18.70
CA LEU A 72 -4.10 3.82 -18.15
C LEU A 72 -2.78 4.60 -18.04
N LEU A 73 -1.69 3.97 -17.61
CA LEU A 73 -0.36 4.61 -17.56
C LEU A 73 0.11 5.03 -18.94
N LYS A 74 -0.04 4.17 -19.95
CA LYS A 74 0.36 4.47 -21.35
C LYS A 74 -0.47 5.58 -21.99
N GLU A 75 -1.77 5.65 -21.68
CA GLU A 75 -2.68 6.65 -22.24
C GLU A 75 -2.52 8.04 -21.61
N ASN A 76 -2.12 8.10 -20.34
CA ASN A 76 -2.08 9.35 -19.59
C ASN A 76 -0.65 9.85 -19.31
N GLU A 77 0.36 9.01 -19.44
CA GLU A 77 1.78 9.31 -19.19
C GLU A 77 2.01 10.20 -17.95
N PRO A 78 1.56 9.76 -16.75
CA PRO A 78 1.58 10.60 -15.55
C PRO A 78 3.02 10.85 -15.08
N GLU A 79 3.31 12.06 -14.59
CA GLU A 79 4.54 12.37 -13.89
C GLU A 79 4.44 11.95 -12.41
N ILE A 80 4.83 10.71 -12.08
CA ILE A 80 4.62 10.14 -10.75
C ILE A 80 5.68 10.64 -9.77
N LYS A 81 5.25 11.39 -8.75
CA LYS A 81 6.10 11.86 -7.64
C LYS A 81 6.06 10.95 -6.43
N VAL A 82 4.90 10.35 -6.15
CA VAL A 82 4.70 9.45 -5.01
C VAL A 82 3.92 8.22 -5.45
N LEU A 83 4.48 7.05 -5.19
CA LEU A 83 3.79 5.76 -5.30
C LEU A 83 3.64 5.16 -3.90
N VAL A 84 2.40 4.86 -3.49
CA VAL A 84 2.10 4.16 -2.24
C VAL A 84 1.47 2.80 -2.55
N ASN A 85 2.24 1.75 -2.39
CA ASN A 85 1.76 0.38 -2.43
C ASN A 85 1.22 -0.01 -1.04
N ASN A 86 -0.04 0.32 -0.80
CA ASN A 86 -0.72 0.03 0.46
C ASN A 86 -1.75 -1.09 0.35
N ALA A 87 -2.25 -1.40 -0.86
CA ALA A 87 -3.17 -2.50 -1.05
C ALA A 87 -2.63 -3.81 -0.46
N GLY A 88 -3.42 -4.44 0.38
CA GLY A 88 -3.05 -5.69 1.02
C GLY A 88 -4.07 -6.13 2.05
N PHE A 89 -4.07 -7.40 2.36
CA PHE A 89 -4.89 -7.96 3.43
C PHE A 89 -4.21 -9.15 4.09
N GLY A 90 -4.69 -9.52 5.27
CA GLY A 90 -4.32 -10.72 5.99
C GLY A 90 -5.52 -11.63 6.24
N LYS A 91 -5.28 -12.91 6.45
CA LYS A 91 -6.24 -13.88 6.97
C LYS A 91 -5.60 -14.66 8.09
N CYS A 92 -6.33 -14.79 9.21
CA CYS A 92 -5.93 -15.60 10.35
C CYS A 92 -6.60 -16.97 10.26
N GLY A 93 -5.84 -18.03 10.44
CA GLY A 93 -6.35 -19.41 10.46
C GLY A 93 -5.22 -20.43 10.31
N ASP A 94 -5.48 -21.66 10.70
CA ASP A 94 -4.50 -22.73 10.54
C ASP A 94 -4.25 -22.99 9.05
N PHE A 95 -3.00 -23.14 8.67
CA PHE A 95 -2.61 -23.30 7.27
C PHE A 95 -3.31 -24.50 6.62
N PHE A 96 -3.42 -25.59 7.35
CA PHE A 96 -4.00 -26.83 6.84
C PHE A 96 -5.52 -26.73 6.57
N THR A 97 -6.27 -25.98 7.39
CA THR A 97 -7.73 -25.87 7.29
C THR A 97 -8.22 -24.61 6.60
N SER A 98 -7.34 -23.61 6.40
CA SER A 98 -7.69 -22.36 5.76
C SER A 98 -8.01 -22.55 4.27
N ASN A 99 -8.93 -21.74 3.76
CA ASN A 99 -9.28 -21.74 2.35
C ASN A 99 -8.09 -21.38 1.46
N ARG A 100 -7.76 -22.27 0.50
CA ARG A 100 -6.65 -22.07 -0.44
C ARG A 100 -6.74 -20.76 -1.21
N ALA A 101 -7.94 -20.39 -1.70
CA ALA A 101 -8.12 -19.16 -2.47
C ALA A 101 -7.80 -17.91 -1.64
N SER A 102 -8.15 -17.90 -0.35
CA SER A 102 -7.79 -16.81 0.55
C SER A 102 -6.28 -16.71 0.78
N GLN A 103 -5.59 -17.84 0.88
CA GLN A 103 -4.13 -17.86 1.03
C GLN A 103 -3.43 -17.36 -0.24
N MET A 104 -3.86 -17.84 -1.41
CA MET A 104 -3.32 -17.40 -2.70
C MET A 104 -3.61 -15.92 -2.95
N GLY A 105 -4.83 -15.45 -2.64
CA GLY A 105 -5.19 -14.05 -2.77
C GLY A 105 -4.31 -13.10 -1.94
N MET A 106 -3.81 -13.53 -0.77
CA MET A 106 -2.78 -12.75 -0.04
C MET A 106 -1.49 -12.62 -0.83
N VAL A 107 -1.03 -13.68 -1.50
CA VAL A 107 0.17 -13.64 -2.35
C VAL A 107 -0.08 -12.75 -3.56
N ASP A 108 -1.25 -12.89 -4.20
CA ASP A 108 -1.62 -12.11 -5.38
C ASP A 108 -1.63 -10.61 -5.09
N VAL A 109 -2.30 -10.18 -4.01
CA VAL A 109 -2.41 -8.75 -3.71
C VAL A 109 -1.14 -8.20 -3.06
N ASN A 110 -0.63 -8.89 -2.01
CA ASN A 110 0.46 -8.34 -1.21
C ASN A 110 1.83 -8.43 -1.90
N CYS A 111 2.03 -9.40 -2.83
CA CYS A 111 3.32 -9.60 -3.50
C CYS A 111 3.22 -9.33 -5.00
N ARG A 112 2.43 -10.11 -5.76
CA ARG A 112 2.35 -10.03 -7.22
C ARG A 112 1.89 -8.64 -7.68
N ALA A 113 0.77 -8.16 -7.17
CA ALA A 113 0.24 -6.85 -7.55
C ALA A 113 1.17 -5.71 -7.14
N LEU A 114 1.72 -5.73 -5.93
CA LEU A 114 2.70 -4.72 -5.48
C LEU A 114 3.92 -4.68 -6.42
N THR A 115 4.45 -5.84 -6.78
CA THR A 115 5.59 -5.93 -7.71
C THR A 115 5.24 -5.39 -9.10
N ALA A 116 4.09 -5.80 -9.63
CA ALA A 116 3.61 -5.36 -10.94
C ALA A 116 3.37 -3.84 -10.97
N ILE A 117 2.61 -3.29 -10.02
CA ILE A 117 2.33 -1.85 -9.94
C ILE A 117 3.62 -1.05 -9.80
N THR A 118 4.55 -1.49 -8.95
CA THR A 118 5.86 -0.83 -8.83
C THR A 118 6.58 -0.82 -10.17
N ARG A 119 6.71 -1.99 -10.82
CA ARG A 119 7.40 -2.11 -12.12
C ARG A 119 6.74 -1.28 -13.22
N LEU A 120 5.41 -1.24 -13.26
CA LEU A 120 4.64 -0.46 -14.24
C LEU A 120 4.77 1.05 -14.03
N CYS A 121 4.81 1.52 -12.78
CA CYS A 121 4.96 2.94 -12.46
C CYS A 121 6.38 3.48 -12.70
N LEU A 122 7.43 2.66 -12.53
CA LEU A 122 8.83 3.11 -12.59
C LEU A 122 9.21 3.93 -13.84
N PRO A 123 8.74 3.62 -15.07
CA PRO A 123 9.04 4.44 -16.26
C PRO A 123 8.47 5.86 -16.20
N TYR A 124 7.43 6.06 -15.43
CA TYR A 124 6.71 7.34 -15.28
C TYR A 124 7.11 8.10 -14.00
N MET A 125 7.99 7.51 -13.18
CA MET A 125 8.44 8.17 -11.95
C MET A 125 9.49 9.24 -12.26
N LEU A 126 9.26 10.41 -11.68
CA LEU A 126 10.21 11.53 -11.71
C LEU A 126 11.48 11.17 -10.91
N ASP A 127 12.58 11.80 -11.26
CA ASP A 127 13.76 11.80 -10.40
C ASP A 127 13.41 12.43 -9.03
N ASP A 128 14.07 11.97 -7.97
CA ASP A 128 13.78 12.35 -6.57
C ASP A 128 12.35 12.03 -6.11
N SER A 129 11.69 11.07 -6.77
CA SER A 129 10.37 10.58 -6.37
C SER A 129 10.45 9.57 -5.22
N LEU A 130 9.29 9.11 -4.78
CA LEU A 130 9.15 8.27 -3.60
C LEU A 130 8.28 7.05 -3.87
N VAL A 131 8.77 5.87 -3.47
CA VAL A 131 8.00 4.63 -3.37
C VAL A 131 7.84 4.27 -1.90
N ILE A 132 6.61 4.14 -1.43
CA ILE A 132 6.28 3.62 -0.11
C ILE A 132 5.63 2.25 -0.27
N ASN A 133 6.23 1.23 0.31
CA ASN A 133 5.70 -0.12 0.35
C ASN A 133 5.23 -0.47 1.77
N VAL A 134 3.94 -0.71 1.96
CA VAL A 134 3.40 -1.04 3.28
C VAL A 134 3.60 -2.52 3.58
N ALA A 135 4.63 -2.80 4.37
CA ALA A 135 4.92 -4.10 4.97
C ALA A 135 4.12 -4.31 6.27
N SER A 136 4.72 -4.78 7.32
CA SER A 136 4.19 -4.96 8.68
C SER A 136 5.29 -5.37 9.64
N ILE A 137 5.12 -5.21 10.94
CA ILE A 137 5.97 -5.86 11.95
C ILE A 137 6.00 -7.40 11.78
N ALA A 138 4.95 -7.99 11.18
CA ALA A 138 4.89 -9.41 10.85
C ALA A 138 5.97 -9.85 9.84
N ALA A 139 6.63 -8.91 9.17
CA ALA A 139 7.77 -9.18 8.29
C ALA A 139 9.02 -9.66 9.06
N PHE A 140 9.15 -9.30 10.32
CA PHE A 140 10.31 -9.62 11.16
C PHE A 140 10.13 -10.90 11.98
N ALA A 141 8.87 -11.29 12.26
CA ALA A 141 8.58 -12.45 13.09
C ALA A 141 7.43 -13.26 12.49
N PRO A 142 7.70 -14.48 12.00
CA PRO A 142 6.64 -15.37 11.52
C PRO A 142 5.63 -15.65 12.63
N THR A 143 4.37 -15.38 12.36
CA THR A 143 3.30 -15.55 13.33
C THR A 143 2.49 -16.80 12.97
N PRO A 144 2.39 -17.81 13.85
CA PRO A 144 1.50 -18.94 13.66
C PRO A 144 0.07 -18.47 13.37
N ARG A 145 -0.64 -19.18 12.49
CA ARG A 145 -1.99 -18.85 11.97
C ARG A 145 -2.05 -17.60 11.09
N MET A 146 -0.93 -16.91 10.86
CA MET A 146 -0.77 -15.84 9.87
C MET A 146 0.46 -16.09 8.97
N SER A 147 0.81 -17.34 8.75
CA SER A 147 2.03 -17.76 8.06
C SER A 147 2.19 -17.14 6.67
N VAL A 148 1.15 -17.22 5.83
CA VAL A 148 1.18 -16.65 4.48
C VAL A 148 1.26 -15.12 4.55
N TYR A 149 0.48 -14.48 5.43
CA TYR A 149 0.56 -13.03 5.61
C TYR A 149 1.97 -12.57 6.01
N SER A 150 2.57 -13.20 7.03
CA SER A 150 3.91 -12.88 7.49
C SER A 150 4.95 -13.08 6.37
N ALA A 151 4.85 -14.16 5.61
CA ALA A 151 5.71 -14.42 4.47
C ALA A 151 5.57 -13.35 3.38
N THR A 152 4.33 -12.91 3.06
CA THR A 152 4.11 -11.83 2.08
C THR A 152 4.70 -10.51 2.55
N LYS A 153 4.61 -10.20 3.84
CA LYS A 153 5.16 -8.96 4.38
C LYS A 153 6.69 -8.99 4.50
N ALA A 154 7.29 -10.17 4.72
CA ALA A 154 8.72 -10.37 4.61
C ALA A 154 9.21 -10.19 3.16
N TYR A 155 8.46 -10.69 2.18
CA TYR A 155 8.72 -10.42 0.76
C TYR A 155 8.73 -8.91 0.46
N VAL A 156 7.71 -8.17 0.90
CA VAL A 156 7.63 -6.71 0.69
C VAL A 156 8.83 -5.99 1.30
N LEU A 157 9.23 -6.37 2.52
CA LEU A 157 10.39 -5.78 3.18
C LEU A 157 11.68 -6.06 2.41
N ALA A 158 11.90 -7.32 1.99
CA ALA A 158 13.10 -7.70 1.24
C ALA A 158 13.17 -7.00 -0.12
N LEU A 159 12.06 -6.98 -0.87
CA LEU A 159 11.97 -6.28 -2.16
C LEU A 159 12.26 -4.78 -1.99
N SER A 160 11.69 -4.14 -0.97
CA SER A 160 11.90 -2.71 -0.72
C SER A 160 13.35 -2.38 -0.44
N LYS A 161 14.06 -3.23 0.31
CA LYS A 161 15.49 -3.09 0.59
C LYS A 161 16.33 -3.14 -0.69
N ALA A 162 16.07 -4.12 -1.55
CA ALA A 162 16.77 -4.25 -2.82
C ALA A 162 16.51 -3.04 -3.73
N LEU A 163 15.22 -2.66 -3.89
CA LEU A 163 14.85 -1.51 -4.73
C LEU A 163 15.39 -0.18 -4.20
N HIS A 164 15.57 -0.02 -2.89
CA HIS A 164 16.18 1.18 -2.32
C HIS A 164 17.58 1.44 -2.90
N ASP A 165 18.40 0.38 -3.00
CA ASP A 165 19.75 0.50 -3.56
C ASP A 165 19.73 0.58 -5.10
N GLU A 166 18.89 -0.21 -5.78
CA GLU A 166 18.79 -0.23 -7.23
C GLU A 166 18.29 1.11 -7.83
N LEU A 167 17.37 1.81 -7.13
CA LEU A 167 16.77 3.05 -7.62
C LEU A 167 17.48 4.33 -7.13
N ARG A 168 18.45 4.17 -6.23
CA ARG A 168 19.25 5.29 -5.72
C ARG A 168 19.94 6.13 -6.82
N PRO A 169 20.47 5.56 -7.91
CA PRO A 169 21.07 6.35 -8.98
C PRO A 169 20.12 7.34 -9.66
N ARG A 170 18.80 7.08 -9.62
CA ARG A 170 17.75 8.00 -10.08
C ARG A 170 17.23 8.93 -8.97
N GLY A 171 17.82 8.90 -7.78
CA GLY A 171 17.30 9.62 -6.63
C GLY A 171 15.95 9.10 -6.10
N ILE A 172 15.39 8.03 -6.67
CA ILE A 172 14.11 7.48 -6.23
C ILE A 172 14.30 6.81 -4.86
N LYS A 173 13.59 7.35 -3.87
CA LYS A 173 13.64 6.85 -2.49
C LYS A 173 12.62 5.74 -2.32
N VAL A 174 13.03 4.61 -1.76
CA VAL A 174 12.13 3.49 -1.45
C VAL A 174 12.11 3.26 0.05
N LEU A 175 10.93 3.30 0.64
CA LEU A 175 10.70 3.07 2.07
C LEU A 175 9.81 1.85 2.28
N ALA A 176 10.22 0.92 3.13
CA ALA A 176 9.35 -0.10 3.70
C ALA A 176 8.75 0.40 5.00
N VAL A 177 7.43 0.57 5.05
CA VAL A 177 6.72 0.91 6.28
C VAL A 177 6.25 -0.36 6.96
N CYS A 178 6.67 -0.58 8.20
CA CYS A 178 6.37 -1.80 8.96
C CYS A 178 5.51 -1.48 10.18
N PRO A 179 4.23 -1.11 10.00
CA PRO A 179 3.38 -0.71 11.11
C PRO A 179 3.05 -1.89 12.03
N GLY A 180 2.79 -1.55 13.28
CA GLY A 180 2.12 -2.40 14.25
C GLY A 180 0.62 -2.55 13.97
N PRO A 181 -0.14 -3.09 14.92
CA PRO A 181 -1.59 -3.10 14.85
C PRO A 181 -2.15 -1.69 14.77
N MET A 182 -3.09 -1.45 13.83
CA MET A 182 -3.79 -0.18 13.67
C MET A 182 -5.30 -0.38 13.80
N ASP A 183 -6.02 0.68 14.22
CA ASP A 183 -7.48 0.69 14.23
C ASP A 183 -8.02 0.94 12.81
N THR A 184 -8.16 -0.15 12.06
CA THR A 184 -8.65 -0.16 10.68
C THR A 184 -9.50 -1.40 10.43
N ASP A 185 -10.23 -1.44 9.32
CA ASP A 185 -11.00 -2.60 8.87
C ASP A 185 -10.16 -3.88 8.65
N PHE A 186 -8.83 -3.78 8.73
CA PHE A 186 -7.93 -4.90 8.51
C PHE A 186 -8.28 -6.11 9.39
N TRP A 187 -8.61 -5.90 10.66
CA TRP A 187 -8.91 -6.98 11.61
C TRP A 187 -10.21 -7.69 11.31
N ASN A 188 -11.22 -6.96 10.85
CA ASN A 188 -12.48 -7.52 10.37
C ASN A 188 -12.24 -8.41 9.15
N VAL A 189 -11.43 -7.93 8.19
CA VAL A 189 -11.04 -8.70 7.00
C VAL A 189 -10.19 -9.90 7.37
N ALA A 190 -9.29 -9.77 8.33
CA ALA A 190 -8.43 -10.86 8.78
C ALA A 190 -9.20 -11.98 9.49
N GLY A 191 -10.41 -11.72 9.97
CA GLY A 191 -11.21 -12.68 10.71
C GLY A 191 -10.61 -12.98 12.10
N VAL A 192 -9.96 -12.01 12.72
CA VAL A 192 -9.46 -12.09 14.10
C VAL A 192 -10.54 -11.52 15.00
N PRO A 193 -11.24 -12.35 15.79
CA PRO A 193 -12.20 -11.85 16.75
C PRO A 193 -11.50 -10.99 17.81
N GLU A 194 -12.08 -9.85 18.18
CA GLU A 194 -11.58 -9.04 19.28
C GLU A 194 -11.43 -9.87 20.56
N GLY A 195 -10.34 -9.65 21.29
CA GLY A 195 -10.06 -10.30 22.55
C GLY A 195 -9.60 -11.78 22.46
N LYS A 196 -9.40 -12.33 21.25
CA LYS A 196 -8.96 -13.73 21.09
C LYS A 196 -7.48 -13.93 20.74
N SER A 197 -6.73 -12.85 20.48
CA SER A 197 -5.30 -12.93 20.21
C SER A 197 -4.49 -12.34 21.35
N ARG A 198 -4.12 -13.17 22.33
CA ARG A 198 -3.34 -12.75 23.52
C ARG A 198 -2.05 -11.97 23.21
N LEU A 199 -1.50 -12.13 22.02
CA LEU A 199 -0.27 -11.45 21.60
C LEU A 199 -0.59 -10.11 20.93
N ILE A 200 -1.54 -10.09 20.01
CA ILE A 200 -1.91 -8.89 19.22
C ILE A 200 -2.64 -7.87 20.09
N ASP A 201 -3.51 -8.33 21.00
CA ASP A 201 -4.29 -7.47 21.89
C ASP A 201 -3.43 -6.73 22.94
N LYS A 202 -2.18 -7.19 23.15
CA LYS A 202 -1.22 -6.55 24.05
C LYS A 202 -0.35 -5.50 23.39
N LEU A 203 -0.33 -5.45 22.06
CA LEU A 203 0.45 -4.45 21.34
C LEU A 203 -0.31 -3.13 21.31
N PRO A 204 0.38 -2.00 21.52
CA PRO A 204 -0.25 -0.69 21.36
C PRO A 204 -0.74 -0.54 19.92
N ARG A 205 -1.93 0.02 19.77
CA ARG A 205 -2.47 0.34 18.44
C ARG A 205 -1.91 1.67 17.96
N GLU A 206 -1.47 1.69 16.72
CA GLU A 206 -0.94 2.90 16.08
C GLU A 206 -2.07 3.63 15.36
N ASP A 207 -2.03 4.96 15.38
CA ASP A 207 -2.92 5.79 14.58
C ASP A 207 -2.46 5.77 13.11
N PRO A 208 -3.32 5.35 12.16
CA PRO A 208 -2.99 5.32 10.73
C PRO A 208 -2.52 6.68 10.19
N ARG A 209 -3.09 7.78 10.68
CA ARG A 209 -2.68 9.13 10.29
C ARG A 209 -1.24 9.41 10.69
N GLU A 210 -0.88 9.13 11.95
CA GLU A 210 0.49 9.31 12.42
C GLU A 210 1.48 8.43 11.63
N VAL A 211 1.09 7.19 11.30
CA VAL A 211 1.92 6.28 10.49
C VAL A 211 2.15 6.88 9.11
N ALA A 212 1.12 7.38 8.43
CA ALA A 212 1.24 8.01 7.12
C ALA A 212 2.18 9.22 7.16
N GLU A 213 1.96 10.16 8.08
CA GLU A 213 2.79 11.36 8.23
C GLU A 213 4.26 11.04 8.58
N LYS A 214 4.49 10.15 9.56
CA LYS A 214 5.84 9.76 9.98
C LYS A 214 6.60 9.06 8.85
N SER A 215 5.92 8.21 8.07
CA SER A 215 6.54 7.49 6.96
C SER A 215 6.94 8.43 5.83
N LEU A 216 6.08 9.37 5.43
CA LEU A 216 6.42 10.39 4.43
C LEU A 216 7.62 11.24 4.85
N ARG A 217 7.63 11.71 6.10
CA ARG A 217 8.78 12.47 6.64
C ARG A 217 10.06 11.63 6.69
N ALA A 218 9.97 10.34 7.03
CA ALA A 218 11.11 9.43 7.02
C ALA A 218 11.67 9.23 5.62
N ALA A 219 10.79 9.01 4.64
CA ALA A 219 11.15 8.82 3.25
C ALA A 219 11.80 10.07 2.63
N LYS A 220 11.29 11.28 2.92
CA LYS A 220 11.92 12.54 2.51
C LYS A 220 13.38 12.64 2.97
N ARG A 221 13.68 12.10 4.16
CA ARG A 221 15.04 12.08 4.74
C ARG A 221 15.92 10.93 4.20
N GLY A 222 15.45 10.19 3.22
CA GLY A 222 16.17 9.05 2.64
C GLY A 222 16.30 7.85 3.60
N LYS A 223 15.44 7.75 4.62
CA LYS A 223 15.36 6.52 5.41
C LYS A 223 14.74 5.41 4.59
N MET A 224 15.16 4.18 4.91
CA MET A 224 14.63 2.96 4.31
C MET A 224 13.71 2.26 5.31
#